data_52390fee8fb28250f4fc10d8373d6857
#
_entry.id   52390fee8fb28250f4fc10d8373d6857
#
_cell.length_a   1.000
_cell.length_b   1.000
_cell.length_c   1.000
_cell.angle_alpha   90.00
_cell.angle_beta   90.00
_cell.angle_gamma   90.00
#
_symmetry.space_group_name_H-M   'P 1'
#
loop_
_entity.id
_entity.type
_entity.pdbx_description
1 polymer ?
#
loop_
_entity_poly.entity_id
_entity_poly.type
_entity_poly.pdbx_seq_one_letter_code
_entity_poly.pdbx_strand_id
1 'polypeptide(L)'
;QCHKHPFDRWTQADYRSYANVFTQFAYGTSPEAKKVIDAENAERKKNATGTNNNNVSVIKEVYVTTVAAGKGGGKALTHPETNLPLAPKALGGPEISLEAGVDARRKLFEWLKKPDNPYFARSFVNRVWGHYFGVGIVDPLDDFSIANPPSNPELLNALAKDFIDSGYDIRKLERNIL
;
A
#
# COMPACT_ATOMS: atom_id res chain seq x y z
N GLN A 1 15.26 4.12 4.56
CA GLN A 1 15.24 5.60 4.61
C GLN A 1 15.93 6.06 5.88
N CYS A 2 17.23 6.40 5.76
CA CYS A 2 18.07 6.74 6.91
C CYS A 2 18.04 8.24 7.24
N HIS A 3 17.51 9.09 6.33
CA HIS A 3 17.54 10.56 6.46
C HIS A 3 16.19 11.19 6.07
N LYS A 4 16.00 12.46 6.45
CA LYS A 4 14.96 13.31 5.85
C LYS A 4 15.19 13.39 4.34
N HIS A 5 14.10 13.42 3.56
CA HIS A 5 14.21 13.61 2.11
C HIS A 5 14.93 14.93 1.79
N PRO A 6 16.00 14.94 1.00
CA PRO A 6 16.84 16.13 0.83
C PRO A 6 16.12 17.28 0.13
N PHE A 7 15.18 16.99 -0.75
CA PHE A 7 14.48 17.97 -1.60
C PHE A 7 12.98 18.03 -1.36
N ASP A 8 12.46 17.38 -0.30
CA ASP A 8 11.05 17.36 -0.01
C ASP A 8 10.79 17.53 1.50
N ARG A 9 9.51 17.75 1.85
CA ARG A 9 9.03 17.95 3.22
C ARG A 9 9.02 16.69 4.08
N TRP A 10 9.16 15.52 3.47
CA TRP A 10 8.99 14.24 4.16
C TRP A 10 10.11 13.94 5.14
N THR A 11 9.72 13.68 6.38
CA THR A 11 10.62 13.30 7.47
C THR A 11 10.77 11.78 7.56
N GLN A 12 11.76 11.33 8.34
CA GLN A 12 11.91 9.92 8.66
C GLN A 12 10.72 9.39 9.48
N ALA A 13 10.12 10.22 10.32
CA ALA A 13 8.92 9.86 11.09
C ALA A 13 7.70 9.67 10.18
N ASP A 14 7.52 10.53 9.15
CA ASP A 14 6.45 10.37 8.16
C ASP A 14 6.56 9.04 7.41
N TYR A 15 7.78 8.70 6.97
CA TYR A 15 8.04 7.42 6.32
C TYR A 15 7.71 6.23 7.22
N ARG A 16 8.15 6.26 8.50
CA ARG A 16 7.91 5.18 9.45
C ARG A 16 6.43 5.05 9.79
N SER A 17 5.72 6.15 9.97
CA SER A 17 4.27 6.17 10.15
C SER A 17 3.52 5.55 8.95
N TYR A 18 3.94 5.91 7.74
CA TYR A 18 3.39 5.31 6.53
C TYR A 18 3.68 3.81 6.43
N ALA A 19 4.91 3.39 6.69
CA ALA A 19 5.29 1.99 6.70
C ALA A 19 4.49 1.18 7.74
N ASN A 20 4.11 1.79 8.86
CA ASN A 20 3.30 1.15 9.90
C ASN A 20 1.89 0.74 9.42
N VAL A 21 1.36 1.32 8.37
CA VAL A 21 0.10 0.89 7.74
C VAL A 21 0.17 -0.57 7.27
N PHE A 22 1.37 -1.03 6.91
CA PHE A 22 1.60 -2.36 6.35
C PHE A 22 2.07 -3.41 7.36
N THR A 23 2.15 -3.07 8.65
CA THR A 23 2.64 -3.99 9.69
C THR A 23 1.70 -5.15 9.99
N GLN A 24 0.46 -5.10 9.53
CA GLN A 24 -0.51 -6.21 9.65
C GLN A 24 -0.29 -7.33 8.63
N PHE A 25 0.61 -7.16 7.66
CA PHE A 25 0.86 -8.17 6.64
C PHE A 25 1.95 -9.12 7.10
N ALA A 26 1.66 -10.41 7.00
CA ALA A 26 2.62 -11.48 7.21
C ALA A 26 2.70 -12.36 5.96
N TYR A 27 3.89 -12.94 5.75
CA TYR A 27 4.09 -13.99 4.76
C TYR A 27 4.37 -15.30 5.49
N GLY A 28 3.56 -16.30 5.22
CA GLY A 28 3.68 -17.59 5.88
C GLY A 28 2.42 -18.42 5.76
N THR A 29 2.24 -19.37 6.66
CA THR A 29 1.01 -20.16 6.75
C THR A 29 -0.01 -19.39 7.58
N SER A 30 -1.10 -18.94 6.95
CA SER A 30 -2.20 -18.25 7.67
C SER A 30 -2.88 -19.19 8.66
N PRO A 31 -3.64 -18.66 9.63
CA PRO A 31 -4.45 -19.48 10.53
C PRO A 31 -5.45 -20.37 9.78
N GLU A 32 -5.99 -19.88 8.66
CA GLU A 32 -6.91 -20.60 7.79
C GLU A 32 -6.20 -21.74 7.05
N ALA A 33 -5.08 -21.45 6.40
CA ALA A 33 -4.26 -22.45 5.73
C ALA A 33 -3.75 -23.52 6.71
N LYS A 34 -3.42 -23.12 7.95
CA LYS A 34 -3.01 -24.07 8.99
C LYS A 34 -4.12 -25.05 9.34
N LYS A 35 -5.38 -24.58 9.47
CA LYS A 35 -6.52 -25.47 9.74
C LYS A 35 -6.69 -26.52 8.64
N VAL A 36 -6.55 -26.12 7.37
CA VAL A 36 -6.63 -27.05 6.22
C VAL A 36 -5.49 -28.08 6.30
N ILE A 37 -4.26 -27.65 6.49
CA ILE A 37 -3.09 -28.53 6.60
C ILE A 37 -3.25 -29.52 7.77
N ASP A 38 -3.70 -29.03 8.94
CA ASP A 38 -3.89 -29.86 10.14
C ASP A 38 -5.00 -30.91 9.91
N ALA A 39 -6.10 -30.55 9.24
CA ALA A 39 -7.18 -31.47 8.89
C ALA A 39 -6.72 -32.55 7.92
N GLU A 40 -6.04 -32.19 6.83
CA GLU A 40 -5.49 -33.16 5.88
C GLU A 40 -4.43 -34.07 6.51
N ASN A 41 -3.58 -33.54 7.37
CA ASN A 41 -2.59 -34.36 8.10
C ASN A 41 -3.27 -35.35 9.07
N ALA A 42 -4.37 -34.95 9.71
CA ALA A 42 -5.16 -35.82 10.58
C ALA A 42 -5.83 -36.97 9.81
N GLU A 43 -6.38 -36.70 8.62
CA GLU A 43 -6.95 -37.73 7.74
C GLU A 43 -5.89 -38.70 7.23
N ARG A 44 -4.74 -38.19 6.78
CA ARG A 44 -3.61 -39.01 6.35
C ARG A 44 -3.10 -39.94 7.45
N LYS A 45 -3.00 -39.43 8.69
CA LYS A 45 -2.60 -40.26 9.85
C LYS A 45 -3.60 -41.38 10.16
N LYS A 46 -4.91 -41.15 9.96
CA LYS A 46 -5.93 -42.20 10.14
C LYS A 46 -5.85 -43.30 9.08
N ASN A 47 -5.45 -42.95 7.86
CA ASN A 47 -5.40 -43.85 6.71
C ASN A 47 -4.00 -44.44 6.47
N ALA A 48 -2.98 -44.07 7.26
CA ALA A 48 -1.61 -44.55 7.10
C ALA A 48 -1.45 -45.97 7.66
N THR A 49 -1.18 -46.94 6.81
CA THR A 49 -0.80 -48.30 7.16
C THR A 49 0.71 -48.52 7.24
N GLY A 50 1.47 -47.51 7.53
CA GLY A 50 2.95 -47.57 7.62
C GLY A 50 3.59 -46.26 8.15
N THR A 51 4.90 -46.32 8.39
CA THR A 51 5.72 -45.23 8.98
C THR A 51 6.03 -44.07 8.03
N ASN A 52 5.41 -43.98 6.85
CA ASN A 52 5.64 -42.86 5.93
C ASN A 52 4.87 -41.60 6.38
N ASN A 53 5.57 -40.72 7.07
CA ASN A 53 5.11 -39.41 7.51
C ASN A 53 5.22 -38.37 6.35
N ASN A 54 4.52 -38.59 5.25
CA ASN A 54 4.41 -37.58 4.19
C ASN A 54 3.43 -36.50 4.65
N ASN A 55 3.96 -35.45 5.31
CA ASN A 55 3.18 -34.28 5.65
C ASN A 55 2.71 -33.54 4.40
N VAL A 56 1.54 -32.92 4.49
CA VAL A 56 1.02 -32.02 3.45
C VAL A 56 2.01 -30.87 3.21
N SER A 57 2.14 -30.46 1.96
CA SER A 57 2.96 -29.31 1.58
C SER A 57 2.53 -28.06 2.34
N VAL A 58 3.49 -27.30 2.84
CA VAL A 58 3.24 -26.04 3.55
C VAL A 58 2.68 -25.03 2.56
N ILE A 59 1.47 -24.53 2.83
CA ILE A 59 0.88 -23.42 2.07
C ILE A 59 1.47 -22.12 2.61
N LYS A 60 2.12 -21.33 1.76
CA LYS A 60 2.65 -20.01 2.09
C LYS A 60 1.90 -18.95 1.30
N GLU A 61 1.39 -17.95 1.98
CA GLU A 61 0.61 -16.87 1.41
C GLU A 61 0.88 -15.54 2.14
N VAL A 62 0.49 -14.43 1.52
CA VAL A 62 0.44 -13.13 2.20
C VAL A 62 -0.95 -12.96 2.80
N TYR A 63 -1.04 -12.73 4.09
CA TYR A 63 -2.30 -12.59 4.79
C TYR A 63 -2.29 -11.43 5.79
N VAL A 64 -3.49 -10.96 6.15
CA VAL A 64 -3.68 -9.96 7.21
C VAL A 64 -3.71 -10.68 8.55
N THR A 65 -2.84 -10.28 9.47
CA THR A 65 -2.80 -10.88 10.81
C THR A 65 -4.04 -10.49 11.62
N THR A 66 -4.62 -11.46 12.32
CA THR A 66 -5.73 -11.24 13.27
C THR A 66 -5.27 -10.67 14.61
N VAL A 67 -3.98 -10.46 14.77
CA VAL A 67 -3.35 -10.02 16.04
C VAL A 67 -2.80 -8.62 15.84
N ALA A 68 -2.98 -7.76 16.84
CA ALA A 68 -2.39 -6.42 16.85
C ALA A 68 -0.88 -6.47 16.56
N ALA A 69 -0.37 -5.44 15.89
CA ALA A 69 1.03 -5.31 15.47
C ALA A 69 2.00 -5.80 16.57
N GLY A 70 2.85 -6.77 16.22
CA GLY A 70 3.86 -7.31 17.13
C GLY A 70 3.78 -8.80 17.45
N LYS A 71 2.67 -9.50 17.15
CA LYS A 71 2.57 -10.97 17.31
C LYS A 71 2.16 -11.61 15.98
N GLY A 72 3.15 -11.85 15.11
CA GLY A 72 2.94 -12.52 13.80
C GLY A 72 2.89 -11.62 12.58
N GLY A 73 2.77 -10.30 12.76
CA GLY A 73 2.97 -9.28 11.72
C GLY A 73 4.34 -8.61 11.80
N GLY A 74 4.62 -7.69 10.90
CA GLY A 74 5.83 -6.87 10.95
C GLY A 74 5.90 -6.06 12.25
N LYS A 75 7.12 -5.89 12.80
CA LYS A 75 7.34 -5.03 13.97
C LYS A 75 7.02 -3.58 13.59
N ALA A 76 6.14 -2.93 14.35
CA ALA A 76 5.86 -1.51 14.17
C ALA A 76 7.14 -0.67 14.35
N LEU A 77 7.34 0.27 13.44
CA LEU A 77 8.46 1.21 13.51
C LEU A 77 8.12 2.32 14.50
N THR A 78 9.12 2.71 15.28
CA THR A 78 9.03 3.77 16.28
C THR A 78 9.64 5.08 15.77
N HIS A 79 9.40 6.16 16.49
CA HIS A 79 10.02 7.46 16.19
C HIS A 79 11.56 7.32 16.22
N PRO A 80 12.28 7.87 15.22
CA PRO A 80 13.72 7.61 15.06
C PRO A 80 14.58 8.10 16.22
N GLU A 81 14.17 9.20 16.87
CA GLU A 81 14.94 9.85 17.94
C GLU A 81 14.42 9.46 19.32
N THR A 82 13.08 9.45 19.50
CA THR A 82 12.48 9.26 20.83
C THR A 82 12.13 7.80 21.14
N ASN A 83 12.15 6.91 20.12
CA ASN A 83 11.71 5.52 20.20
C ASN A 83 10.24 5.34 20.66
N LEU A 84 9.45 6.42 20.69
CA LEU A 84 8.03 6.35 21.00
C LEU A 84 7.26 5.67 19.86
N PRO A 85 6.14 4.97 20.15
CA PRO A 85 5.27 4.41 19.12
C PRO A 85 4.81 5.48 18.14
N LEU A 86 4.83 5.13 16.83
CA LEU A 86 4.28 5.97 15.77
C LEU A 86 2.96 5.40 15.30
N ALA A 87 1.91 6.22 15.29
CA ALA A 87 0.64 5.86 14.69
C ALA A 87 0.80 5.62 13.18
N PRO A 88 0.16 4.58 12.62
CA PRO A 88 0.08 4.41 11.17
C PRO A 88 -0.62 5.60 10.53
N LYS A 89 -0.03 6.17 9.48
CA LYS A 89 -0.52 7.39 8.87
C LYS A 89 -0.33 7.36 7.35
N ALA A 90 -1.32 7.86 6.62
CA ALA A 90 -1.16 8.11 5.20
C ALA A 90 -0.16 9.25 4.97
N LEU A 91 0.67 9.16 3.95
CA LEU A 91 1.71 10.15 3.67
C LEU A 91 1.07 11.50 3.28
N GLY A 92 1.17 12.48 4.16
CA GLY A 92 0.46 13.76 4.03
C GLY A 92 -1.05 13.71 4.31
N GLY A 93 -1.54 12.61 4.88
CA GLY A 93 -2.96 12.36 5.15
C GLY A 93 -3.27 12.02 6.61
N PRO A 94 -4.43 11.43 6.87
CA PRO A 94 -4.89 11.10 8.20
C PRO A 94 -4.17 9.88 8.80
N GLU A 95 -4.31 9.73 10.11
CA GLU A 95 -3.99 8.49 10.80
C GLU A 95 -4.93 7.36 10.37
N ILE A 96 -4.39 6.15 10.30
CA ILE A 96 -5.09 4.94 9.87
C ILE A 96 -5.11 3.97 11.05
N SER A 97 -6.30 3.74 11.61
CA SER A 97 -6.43 2.76 12.69
C SER A 97 -6.24 1.34 12.16
N LEU A 98 -5.39 0.57 12.85
CA LEU A 98 -5.20 -0.84 12.58
C LEU A 98 -6.18 -1.65 13.43
N GLU A 99 -7.15 -2.26 12.79
CA GLU A 99 -8.10 -3.16 13.43
C GLU A 99 -7.72 -4.62 13.14
N ALA A 100 -7.84 -5.48 14.13
CA ALA A 100 -7.52 -6.90 13.97
C ALA A 100 -8.39 -7.54 12.88
N GLY A 101 -7.76 -8.22 11.91
CA GLY A 101 -8.44 -8.86 10.78
C GLY A 101 -8.99 -7.92 9.70
N VAL A 102 -8.80 -6.61 9.85
CA VAL A 102 -9.21 -5.61 8.83
C VAL A 102 -7.99 -5.13 8.06
N ASP A 103 -8.07 -5.19 6.74
CA ASP A 103 -7.00 -4.72 5.86
C ASP A 103 -6.91 -3.19 5.86
N ALA A 104 -5.89 -2.65 6.53
CA ALA A 104 -5.65 -1.21 6.62
C ALA A 104 -5.40 -0.54 5.26
N ARG A 105 -4.99 -1.30 4.22
CA ARG A 105 -4.83 -0.77 2.86
C ARG A 105 -6.14 -0.27 2.27
N ARG A 106 -7.30 -0.81 2.69
CA ARG A 106 -8.61 -0.30 2.26
C ARG A 106 -8.80 1.15 2.71
N LYS A 107 -8.50 1.46 3.96
CA LYS A 107 -8.59 2.84 4.49
C LYS A 107 -7.60 3.78 3.79
N LEU A 108 -6.39 3.29 3.52
CA LEU A 108 -5.40 4.01 2.72
C LEU A 108 -5.91 4.28 1.30
N PHE A 109 -6.50 3.27 0.64
CA PHE A 109 -7.04 3.40 -0.71
C PHE A 109 -8.26 4.34 -0.77
N GLU A 110 -9.13 4.29 0.22
CA GLU A 110 -10.25 5.24 0.35
C GLU A 110 -9.76 6.69 0.47
N TRP A 111 -8.69 6.91 1.24
CA TRP A 111 -8.06 8.23 1.31
C TRP A 111 -7.42 8.65 -0.02
N LEU A 112 -6.73 7.75 -0.72
CA LEU A 112 -6.13 8.05 -2.03
C LEU A 112 -7.18 8.47 -3.07
N LYS A 113 -8.38 7.88 -3.04
CA LYS A 113 -9.48 8.20 -3.95
C LYS A 113 -10.29 9.45 -3.56
N LYS A 114 -10.00 10.09 -2.45
CA LYS A 114 -10.72 11.31 -2.10
C LYS A 114 -10.48 12.40 -3.14
N PRO A 115 -11.52 13.20 -3.49
CA PRO A 115 -11.38 14.28 -4.47
C PRO A 115 -10.34 15.33 -4.09
N ASP A 116 -10.11 15.54 -2.81
CA ASP A 116 -9.12 16.46 -2.25
C ASP A 116 -7.72 15.85 -2.08
N ASN A 117 -7.53 14.57 -2.47
CA ASN A 117 -6.20 13.96 -2.43
C ASN A 117 -5.28 14.61 -3.47
N PRO A 118 -4.12 15.16 -3.07
CA PRO A 118 -3.27 15.91 -3.98
C PRO A 118 -2.39 15.05 -4.89
N TYR A 119 -2.39 13.73 -4.69
CA TYR A 119 -1.40 12.87 -5.34
C TYR A 119 -1.99 11.90 -6.36
N PHE A 120 -2.99 11.09 -5.97
CA PHE A 120 -3.37 9.89 -6.69
C PHE A 120 -3.82 10.15 -8.13
N ALA A 121 -4.82 11.00 -8.31
CA ALA A 121 -5.33 11.32 -9.65
C ALA A 121 -4.27 12.04 -10.51
N ARG A 122 -3.56 13.00 -9.93
CA ARG A 122 -2.50 13.76 -10.65
C ARG A 122 -1.36 12.87 -11.10
N SER A 123 -0.89 11.98 -10.23
CA SER A 123 0.18 11.03 -10.57
C SER A 123 -0.25 10.08 -11.68
N PHE A 124 -1.48 9.54 -11.61
CA PHE A 124 -1.99 8.66 -12.64
C PHE A 124 -2.15 9.36 -13.99
N VAL A 125 -2.77 10.55 -14.00
CA VAL A 125 -2.91 11.39 -15.21
C VAL A 125 -1.56 11.70 -15.83
N ASN A 126 -0.57 12.09 -15.01
CA ASN A 126 0.77 12.39 -15.50
C ASN A 126 1.46 11.18 -16.14
N ARG A 127 1.27 9.98 -15.59
CA ARG A 127 1.78 8.74 -16.19
C ARG A 127 1.11 8.41 -17.51
N VAL A 128 -0.22 8.58 -17.63
CA VAL A 128 -0.94 8.37 -18.88
C VAL A 128 -0.50 9.40 -19.92
N TRP A 129 -0.37 10.67 -19.53
CA TRP A 129 0.15 11.72 -20.40
C TRP A 129 1.56 11.39 -20.92
N GLY A 130 2.48 11.05 -20.01
CA GLY A 130 3.85 10.68 -20.38
C GLY A 130 3.95 9.43 -21.25
N HIS A 131 3.00 8.49 -21.11
CA HIS A 131 2.93 7.33 -21.97
C HIS A 131 2.69 7.72 -23.45
N TYR A 132 1.80 8.67 -23.70
CA TYR A 132 1.45 9.09 -25.07
C TYR A 132 2.44 10.10 -25.65
N PHE A 133 2.98 11.01 -24.85
CA PHE A 133 3.80 12.12 -25.32
C PHE A 133 5.31 11.96 -25.05
N GLY A 134 5.70 10.88 -24.38
CA GLY A 134 7.12 10.59 -24.06
C GLY A 134 7.70 11.43 -22.93
N VAL A 135 7.00 12.49 -22.47
CA VAL A 135 7.39 13.37 -21.37
C VAL A 135 6.18 13.70 -20.52
N GLY A 136 6.33 13.74 -19.20
CA GLY A 136 5.23 14.09 -18.30
C GLY A 136 4.95 15.60 -18.25
N ILE A 137 3.77 15.99 -17.75
CA ILE A 137 3.51 17.36 -17.31
C ILE A 137 4.38 17.66 -16.08
N VAL A 138 4.63 16.64 -15.27
CA VAL A 138 5.70 16.58 -14.27
C VAL A 138 6.73 15.57 -14.79
N ASP A 139 7.98 15.99 -14.91
CA ASP A 139 9.06 15.13 -15.38
C ASP A 139 10.30 15.30 -14.49
N PRO A 140 10.91 14.22 -13.94
CA PRO A 140 10.55 12.79 -14.10
C PRO A 140 9.13 12.45 -13.65
N LEU A 141 8.50 11.45 -14.29
CA LEU A 141 7.06 11.14 -14.17
C LEU A 141 6.53 10.97 -12.74
N ASP A 142 7.38 10.53 -11.82
CA ASP A 142 7.02 10.23 -10.44
C ASP A 142 7.56 11.25 -9.42
N ASP A 143 8.28 12.26 -9.88
CA ASP A 143 8.87 13.28 -9.00
C ASP A 143 7.92 14.45 -8.79
N PHE A 144 6.91 14.23 -7.93
CA PHE A 144 6.01 15.30 -7.45
C PHE A 144 6.56 16.04 -6.24
N SER A 145 7.87 16.20 -6.15
CA SER A 145 8.52 16.96 -5.09
C SER A 145 8.22 18.47 -5.23
N ILE A 146 8.36 19.20 -4.12
CA ILE A 146 8.17 20.66 -4.10
C ILE A 146 9.17 21.35 -5.05
N ALA A 147 10.36 20.76 -5.21
CA ALA A 147 11.40 21.29 -6.09
C ALA A 147 11.14 21.08 -7.59
N ASN A 148 10.17 20.24 -7.93
CA ASN A 148 9.84 19.89 -9.32
C ASN A 148 8.38 20.22 -9.67
N PRO A 149 8.02 21.49 -9.89
CA PRO A 149 6.68 21.89 -10.21
C PRO A 149 6.25 21.40 -11.61
N PRO A 150 4.94 21.15 -11.83
CA PRO A 150 4.43 20.82 -13.15
C PRO A 150 4.72 21.91 -14.19
N SER A 151 5.06 21.52 -15.41
CA SER A 151 5.22 22.46 -16.54
C SER A 151 3.92 23.19 -16.90
N ASN A 152 2.77 22.55 -16.67
CA ASN A 152 1.44 23.13 -16.81
C ASN A 152 0.52 22.64 -15.68
N PRO A 153 0.50 23.33 -14.52
CA PRO A 153 -0.30 22.93 -13.37
C PRO A 153 -1.81 23.00 -13.63
N GLU A 154 -2.28 23.94 -14.47
CA GLU A 154 -3.69 24.09 -14.78
C GLU A 154 -4.22 22.90 -15.58
N LEU A 155 -3.49 22.48 -16.60
CA LEU A 155 -3.81 21.30 -17.41
C LEU A 155 -3.83 20.03 -16.55
N LEU A 156 -2.79 19.82 -15.75
CA LEU A 156 -2.70 18.64 -14.87
C LEU A 156 -3.89 18.60 -13.89
N ASN A 157 -4.25 19.74 -13.30
CA ASN A 157 -5.38 19.81 -12.37
C ASN A 157 -6.73 19.61 -13.06
N ALA A 158 -6.92 20.16 -14.27
CA ALA A 158 -8.15 19.98 -15.05
C ALA A 158 -8.36 18.50 -15.44
N LEU A 159 -7.32 17.85 -15.95
CA LEU A 159 -7.37 16.42 -16.29
C LEU A 159 -7.58 15.55 -15.05
N ALA A 160 -6.91 15.85 -13.94
CA ALA A 160 -7.07 15.10 -12.69
C ALA A 160 -8.50 15.26 -12.14
N LYS A 161 -9.07 16.47 -12.20
CA LYS A 161 -10.45 16.72 -11.79
C LYS A 161 -11.45 15.94 -12.67
N ASP A 162 -11.32 16.00 -13.98
CA ASP A 162 -12.21 15.24 -14.88
C ASP A 162 -12.09 13.74 -14.67
N PHE A 163 -10.88 13.24 -14.40
CA PHE A 163 -10.65 11.84 -14.09
C PHE A 163 -11.36 11.41 -12.80
N ILE A 164 -11.30 12.22 -11.74
CA ILE A 164 -12.04 12.00 -10.48
C ILE A 164 -13.56 12.04 -10.74
N ASP A 165 -14.04 13.09 -11.41
CA ASP A 165 -15.48 13.31 -11.68
C ASP A 165 -16.09 12.19 -12.54
N SER A 166 -15.28 11.55 -13.38
CA SER A 166 -15.69 10.40 -14.18
C SER A 166 -15.71 9.06 -13.41
N GLY A 167 -15.41 9.07 -12.12
CA GLY A 167 -15.25 7.85 -11.32
C GLY A 167 -14.00 7.04 -11.69
N TYR A 168 -12.94 7.73 -12.10
CA TYR A 168 -11.67 7.11 -12.52
C TYR A 168 -11.78 6.29 -13.81
N ASP A 169 -12.57 6.76 -14.78
CA ASP A 169 -12.69 6.13 -16.11
C ASP A 169 -11.44 6.41 -16.96
N ILE A 170 -10.59 5.38 -17.06
CA ILE A 170 -9.32 5.45 -17.82
C ILE A 170 -9.58 5.70 -19.31
N ARG A 171 -10.61 5.08 -19.89
CA ARG A 171 -10.92 5.25 -21.31
C ARG A 171 -11.37 6.68 -21.64
N LYS A 172 -12.11 7.31 -20.72
CA LYS A 172 -12.47 8.71 -20.86
C LYS A 172 -11.24 9.62 -20.74
N LEU A 173 -10.35 9.33 -19.77
CA LEU A 173 -9.09 10.07 -19.63
C LEU A 173 -8.25 10.00 -20.90
N GLU A 174 -8.06 8.82 -21.47
CA GLU A 174 -7.31 8.64 -22.73
C GLU A 174 -7.92 9.44 -23.87
N ARG A 175 -9.23 9.40 -24.03
CA ARG A 175 -9.94 10.19 -25.08
C ARG A 175 -9.82 11.70 -24.89
N ASN A 176 -9.64 12.17 -23.67
CA ASN A 176 -9.47 13.60 -23.40
C ASN A 176 -8.02 14.06 -23.59
N ILE A 177 -7.07 13.13 -23.55
CA ILE A 177 -5.65 13.39 -23.77
C ILE A 177 -5.29 13.35 -25.25
N LEU A 178 -5.93 12.46 -26.03
CA LEU A 178 -5.73 12.27 -27.48
C LEU A 178 -6.69 13.11 -28.31
#